data_9cb004725d8ffd74c8e7774624e00c8b
#
_entry.id   9cb004725d8ffd74c8e7774624e00c8b
#
_cell.length_a   1.000
_cell.length_b   1.000
_cell.length_c   1.000
_cell.angle_alpha   90.00
_cell.angle_beta   90.00
_cell.angle_gamma   90.00
#
_symmetry.space_group_name_H-M   'P 1'
#
loop_
_entity.id
_entity.type
_entity.pdbx_description
1 polymer ?
#
loop_
_entity_poly.entity_id
_entity_poly.type
_entity_poly.pdbx_seq_one_letter_code
_entity_poly.pdbx_strand_id
1 'polypeptide(L)'
;WKYKRQQNRFFMELLAGWIQLMQRELQTREWFDAFGDLFMALSSRGGQQAHGQFFTPVHICDLMVQCTGTDEKTTGKRMNDPTCGSGRLLLAYHVRNLGNYLVAEDISRTCCLMTVCNMLIHGCVGEVIQHDSLLPEDFKDGWFVNPVLTTTGIPTIRKMSEDEYRTSRNIPLSGLKQRMAQFQKRKDAPVSRPACLTSKKTIS
;
A
#
# COMPACT_ATOMS: atom_id res chain seq x y z
N TRP A 1 -26.53 -1.39 -8.07
CA TRP A 1 -25.17 -1.30 -8.60
C TRP A 1 -25.05 -0.12 -9.57
N LYS A 2 -24.02 0.73 -9.39
CA LYS A 2 -23.84 1.98 -10.15
C LYS A 2 -23.47 1.75 -11.62
N TYR A 3 -22.92 0.57 -11.96
CA TYR A 3 -22.41 0.24 -13.29
C TYR A 3 -23.19 -0.89 -13.97
N LYS A 4 -23.35 -0.83 -15.30
CA LYS A 4 -23.97 -1.88 -16.11
C LYS A 4 -23.07 -3.13 -16.18
N ARG A 5 -23.62 -4.31 -16.47
CA ARG A 5 -22.88 -5.58 -16.53
C ARG A 5 -21.64 -5.55 -17.44
N GLN A 6 -21.71 -4.84 -18.57
CA GLN A 6 -20.56 -4.67 -19.49
C GLN A 6 -19.42 -3.86 -18.86
N GLN A 7 -19.75 -2.82 -18.06
CA GLN A 7 -18.77 -2.01 -17.36
C GLN A 7 -18.08 -2.81 -16.24
N ASN A 8 -18.81 -3.69 -15.55
CA ASN A 8 -18.23 -4.57 -14.55
C ASN A 8 -17.20 -5.53 -15.16
N ARG A 9 -17.51 -6.10 -16.35
CA ARG A 9 -16.55 -6.96 -17.05
C ARG A 9 -15.29 -6.21 -17.42
N PHE A 10 -15.42 -5.01 -17.98
CA PHE A 10 -14.28 -4.14 -18.31
C PHE A 10 -13.40 -3.85 -17.07
N PHE A 11 -14.01 -3.51 -15.93
CA PHE A 11 -13.27 -3.26 -14.70
C PHE A 11 -12.56 -4.51 -14.16
N MET A 12 -13.15 -5.70 -14.30
CA MET A 12 -12.51 -6.95 -13.92
C MET A 12 -11.32 -7.29 -14.83
N GLU A 13 -11.43 -7.06 -16.13
CA GLU A 13 -10.34 -7.23 -17.08
C GLU A 13 -9.20 -6.25 -16.81
N LEU A 14 -9.53 -4.98 -16.50
CA LEU A 14 -8.55 -3.96 -16.11
C LEU A 14 -7.82 -4.34 -14.82
N LEU A 15 -8.54 -4.79 -13.81
CA LEU A 15 -7.98 -5.25 -12.55
C LEU A 15 -7.03 -6.44 -12.75
N ALA A 16 -7.46 -7.44 -13.54
CA ALA A 16 -6.64 -8.59 -13.86
C ALA A 16 -5.36 -8.19 -14.60
N GLY A 17 -5.47 -7.31 -15.60
CA GLY A 17 -4.32 -6.77 -16.34
C GLY A 17 -3.35 -6.00 -15.43
N TRP A 18 -3.87 -5.19 -14.50
CA TRP A 18 -3.03 -4.51 -13.53
C TRP A 18 -2.30 -5.48 -12.60
N ILE A 19 -2.97 -6.50 -12.07
CA ILE A 19 -2.33 -7.50 -11.22
C ILE A 19 -1.23 -8.23 -11.99
N GLN A 20 -1.47 -8.63 -13.24
CA GLN A 20 -0.46 -9.29 -14.09
C GLN A 20 0.74 -8.38 -14.37
N LEU A 21 0.50 -7.09 -14.65
CA LEU A 21 1.55 -6.10 -14.82
C LEU A 21 2.40 -6.00 -13.55
N MET A 22 1.78 -5.85 -12.38
CA MET A 22 2.48 -5.74 -11.12
C MET A 22 3.29 -6.99 -10.80
N GLN A 23 2.73 -8.19 -11.04
CA GLN A 23 3.45 -9.46 -10.86
C GLN A 23 4.71 -9.53 -11.74
N ARG A 24 4.64 -9.07 -12.98
CA ARG A 24 5.78 -9.05 -13.90
C ARG A 24 6.85 -8.05 -13.46
N GLU A 25 6.47 -6.82 -13.18
CA GLU A 25 7.41 -5.75 -12.85
C GLU A 25 8.11 -6.00 -11.50
N LEU A 26 7.40 -6.52 -10.51
CA LEU A 26 7.95 -6.82 -9.18
C LEU A 26 8.86 -8.08 -9.15
N GLN A 27 9.03 -8.79 -10.27
CA GLN A 27 10.08 -9.83 -10.39
C GLN A 27 11.49 -9.24 -10.51
N THR A 28 11.59 -8.02 -11.04
CA THR A 28 12.88 -7.37 -11.34
C THR A 28 13.08 -6.06 -10.59
N ARG A 29 12.03 -5.51 -10.00
CA ARG A 29 12.04 -4.24 -9.26
C ARG A 29 11.60 -4.48 -7.82
N GLU A 30 12.18 -3.74 -6.88
CA GLU A 30 11.77 -3.78 -5.48
C GLU A 30 10.37 -3.18 -5.28
N TRP A 31 10.03 -2.17 -6.08
CA TRP A 31 8.71 -1.52 -6.11
C TRP A 31 8.40 -0.95 -7.49
N PHE A 32 7.10 -0.75 -7.79
CA PHE A 32 6.65 -0.21 -9.07
C PHE A 32 5.34 0.56 -8.92
N ASP A 33 5.27 1.75 -9.52
CA ASP A 33 4.11 2.64 -9.50
C ASP A 33 3.44 2.71 -10.89
N ALA A 34 2.62 1.71 -11.20
CA ALA A 34 1.93 1.62 -12.49
C ALA A 34 0.96 2.79 -12.74
N PHE A 35 0.23 3.20 -11.71
CA PHE A 35 -0.77 4.26 -11.85
C PHE A 35 -0.15 5.65 -11.94
N GLY A 36 0.91 5.92 -11.21
CA GLY A 36 1.64 7.18 -11.31
C GLY A 36 2.32 7.34 -12.66
N ASP A 37 2.91 6.28 -13.21
CA ASP A 37 3.50 6.30 -14.55
C ASP A 37 2.43 6.52 -15.62
N LEU A 38 1.28 5.83 -15.53
CA LEU A 38 0.14 6.03 -16.41
C LEU A 38 -0.40 7.47 -16.34
N PHE A 39 -0.57 7.99 -15.12
CA PHE A 39 -1.06 9.36 -14.89
C PHE A 39 -0.12 10.39 -15.52
N MET A 40 1.18 10.26 -15.31
CA MET A 40 2.19 11.15 -15.90
C MET A 40 2.18 11.07 -17.44
N ALA A 41 2.07 9.87 -18.02
CA ALA A 41 2.01 9.68 -19.47
C ALA A 41 0.76 10.29 -20.11
N LEU A 42 -0.39 10.20 -19.43
CA LEU A 42 -1.65 10.81 -19.91
C LEU A 42 -1.64 12.33 -19.76
N SER A 43 -1.13 12.86 -18.65
CA SER A 43 -1.04 14.29 -18.38
C SER A 43 -0.11 15.00 -19.38
N SER A 44 1.00 14.38 -19.77
CA SER A 44 1.94 14.94 -20.76
C SER A 44 1.34 15.03 -22.16
N ARG A 45 0.49 14.04 -22.54
CA ARG A 45 -0.17 14.01 -23.87
C ARG A 45 -1.31 15.04 -24.02
N GLY A 46 -1.99 15.34 -22.94
CA GLY A 46 -3.16 16.22 -22.93
C GLY A 46 -2.85 17.72 -22.91
N GLY A 47 -1.59 18.14 -22.89
CA GLY A 47 -1.22 19.55 -22.72
C GLY A 47 -1.67 20.14 -21.38
N GLN A 48 -2.21 19.33 -20.49
CA GLN A 48 -2.70 19.72 -19.16
C GLN A 48 -1.59 19.67 -18.12
N GLN A 49 -0.50 20.37 -18.36
CA GLN A 49 0.41 20.76 -17.27
C GLN A 49 -0.28 21.74 -16.29
N ALA A 50 -1.62 21.87 -16.42
CA ALA A 50 -2.42 22.88 -15.73
C ALA A 50 -2.55 22.69 -14.22
N HIS A 51 -2.10 21.56 -13.65
CA HIS A 51 -2.23 21.34 -12.21
C HIS A 51 -0.90 21.19 -11.46
N GLY A 52 0.25 21.36 -12.12
CA GLY A 52 1.56 21.36 -11.43
C GLY A 52 1.89 20.08 -10.64
N GLN A 53 1.15 18.97 -10.87
CA GLN A 53 1.37 17.71 -10.18
C GLN A 53 2.47 16.92 -10.88
N PHE A 54 3.68 17.03 -10.36
CA PHE A 54 4.83 16.22 -10.78
C PHE A 54 5.14 15.22 -9.69
N PHE A 55 5.08 13.92 -10.01
CA PHE A 55 5.52 12.90 -9.07
C PHE A 55 7.05 12.84 -9.05
N THR A 56 7.59 12.69 -7.86
CA THR A 56 9.04 12.56 -7.68
C THR A 56 9.56 11.38 -8.50
N PRO A 57 10.62 11.56 -9.31
CA PRO A 57 11.22 10.47 -10.08
C PRO A 57 11.67 9.32 -9.17
N VAL A 58 11.55 8.08 -9.66
CA VAL A 58 11.84 6.84 -8.90
C VAL A 58 13.21 6.90 -8.22
N HIS A 59 14.27 7.21 -9.00
CA HIS A 59 15.64 7.27 -8.48
C HIS A 59 15.86 8.36 -7.41
N ILE A 60 15.05 9.44 -7.44
CA ILE A 60 15.09 10.48 -6.40
C ILE A 60 14.42 9.98 -5.13
N CYS A 61 13.30 9.24 -5.22
CA CYS A 61 12.68 8.60 -4.05
C CYS A 61 13.66 7.64 -3.37
N ASP A 62 14.34 6.80 -4.15
CA ASP A 62 15.35 5.87 -3.63
C ASP A 62 16.51 6.60 -2.96
N LEU A 63 17.00 7.68 -3.57
CA LEU A 63 18.05 8.51 -2.99
C LEU A 63 17.61 9.17 -1.68
N MET A 64 16.40 9.76 -1.65
CA MET A 64 15.86 10.40 -0.44
C MET A 64 15.77 9.40 0.71
N VAL A 65 15.29 8.20 0.45
CA VAL A 65 15.20 7.15 1.48
C VAL A 65 16.59 6.72 1.96
N GLN A 66 17.57 6.61 1.06
CA GLN A 66 18.96 6.30 1.45
C GLN A 66 19.58 7.40 2.32
N CYS A 67 19.30 8.68 2.00
CA CYS A 67 19.80 9.81 2.78
C CYS A 67 19.12 9.96 4.15
N THR A 68 17.85 9.52 4.28
CA THR A 68 17.10 9.57 5.55
C THR A 68 17.26 8.30 6.38
N GLY A 69 17.84 7.26 5.79
CA GLY A 69 18.06 5.96 6.44
C GLY A 69 19.05 6.08 7.58
N THR A 70 18.68 5.62 8.75
CA THR A 70 19.61 5.22 9.78
C THR A 70 20.23 3.89 9.36
N ASP A 71 21.50 3.63 9.68
CA ASP A 71 22.20 2.37 9.38
C ASP A 71 21.50 1.12 9.97
N GLU A 72 20.53 1.34 10.86
CA GLU A 72 19.69 0.30 11.44
C GLU A 72 18.31 0.27 10.78
N LYS A 73 17.90 -0.91 10.29
CA LYS A 73 16.53 -1.16 9.80
C LYS A 73 15.52 -0.85 10.91
N THR A 74 14.81 0.25 10.76
CA THR A 74 13.80 0.67 11.75
C THR A 74 12.50 -0.09 11.53
N THR A 75 11.91 -0.65 12.59
CA THR A 75 10.60 -1.29 12.56
C THR A 75 9.67 -0.70 13.61
N GLY A 76 8.36 -0.76 13.36
CA GLY A 76 7.33 -0.26 14.28
C GLY A 76 7.32 1.26 14.41
N LYS A 77 7.83 1.97 13.43
CA LYS A 77 7.73 3.42 13.31
C LYS A 77 6.51 3.81 12.49
N ARG A 78 6.13 5.09 12.60
CA ARG A 78 5.12 5.73 11.75
C ARG A 78 5.85 6.67 10.80
N MET A 79 5.74 6.42 9.51
CA MET A 79 6.29 7.27 8.44
C MET A 79 5.15 8.05 7.82
N ASN A 80 5.27 9.36 7.76
CA ASN A 80 4.27 10.24 7.16
C ASN A 80 4.83 10.92 5.91
N ASP A 81 4.04 10.90 4.84
CA ASP A 81 4.25 11.71 3.63
C ASP A 81 3.04 12.64 3.44
N PRO A 82 3.17 13.95 3.76
CA PRO A 82 2.06 14.90 3.74
C PRO A 82 1.64 15.36 2.35
N THR A 83 2.34 14.93 1.29
CA THR A 83 2.08 15.27 -0.13
C THR A 83 2.39 14.07 -1.01
N CYS A 84 1.77 12.93 -0.69
CA CYS A 84 2.20 11.62 -1.14
C CYS A 84 2.13 11.39 -2.66
N GLY A 85 1.34 12.19 -3.41
CA GLY A 85 1.12 11.96 -4.83
C GLY A 85 0.61 10.53 -5.09
N SER A 86 1.33 9.74 -5.86
CA SER A 86 1.02 8.31 -6.07
C SER A 86 1.65 7.38 -5.02
N GLY A 87 2.31 7.92 -3.99
CA GLY A 87 2.90 7.15 -2.89
C GLY A 87 4.33 6.66 -3.13
N ARG A 88 5.04 7.14 -4.14
CA ARG A 88 6.38 6.68 -4.53
C ARG A 88 7.39 6.69 -3.40
N LEU A 89 7.44 7.78 -2.62
CA LEU A 89 8.37 7.90 -1.50
C LEU A 89 8.08 6.86 -0.42
N LEU A 90 6.80 6.63 -0.12
CA LEU A 90 6.39 5.60 0.85
C LEU A 90 6.70 4.19 0.37
N LEU A 91 6.56 3.89 -0.94
CA LEU A 91 6.96 2.60 -1.51
C LEU A 91 8.46 2.38 -1.41
N ALA A 92 9.27 3.36 -1.83
CA ALA A 92 10.72 3.30 -1.71
C ALA A 92 11.18 3.11 -0.25
N TYR A 93 10.50 3.76 0.70
CA TYR A 93 10.76 3.58 2.12
C TYR A 93 10.36 2.18 2.60
N HIS A 94 9.18 1.70 2.20
CA HIS A 94 8.61 0.43 2.65
C HIS A 94 9.53 -0.76 2.33
N VAL A 95 10.02 -0.85 1.10
CA VAL A 95 10.82 -2.01 0.67
C VAL A 95 12.16 -2.11 1.41
N ARG A 96 12.68 -1.00 1.91
CA ARG A 96 13.93 -0.94 2.71
C ARG A 96 13.66 -1.09 4.21
N ASN A 97 12.49 -0.68 4.69
CA ASN A 97 12.13 -0.57 6.10
C ASN A 97 10.80 -1.27 6.38
N LEU A 98 10.76 -2.58 6.20
CA LEU A 98 9.55 -3.38 6.45
C LEU A 98 9.10 -3.29 7.90
N GLY A 99 7.79 -3.44 8.12
CA GLY A 99 7.21 -3.47 9.47
C GLY A 99 6.93 -2.10 10.08
N ASN A 100 6.88 -1.06 9.25
CA ASN A 100 6.47 0.28 9.65
C ASN A 100 5.02 0.56 9.24
N TYR A 101 4.39 1.52 9.92
CA TYR A 101 3.05 2.01 9.60
C TYR A 101 3.18 3.26 8.74
N LEU A 102 2.57 3.24 7.55
CA LEU A 102 2.67 4.33 6.59
C LEU A 102 1.45 5.23 6.65
N VAL A 103 1.67 6.52 6.63
CA VAL A 103 0.63 7.55 6.56
C VAL A 103 0.87 8.37 5.29
N ALA A 104 -0.09 8.34 4.40
CA ALA A 104 -0.08 9.10 3.17
C ALA A 104 -1.16 10.18 3.21
N GLU A 105 -0.79 11.41 2.92
CA GLU A 105 -1.72 12.53 2.89
C GLU A 105 -1.61 13.24 1.55
N ASP A 106 -2.75 13.63 0.95
CA ASP A 106 -2.78 14.44 -0.26
C ASP A 106 -4.13 15.16 -0.38
N ILE A 107 -4.11 16.35 -0.97
CA ILE A 107 -5.32 17.11 -1.26
C ILE A 107 -6.10 16.52 -2.43
N SER A 108 -5.40 15.88 -3.37
CA SER A 108 -5.97 15.26 -4.57
C SER A 108 -6.53 13.88 -4.28
N ARG A 109 -7.85 13.70 -4.48
CA ARG A 109 -8.48 12.39 -4.37
C ARG A 109 -7.86 11.35 -5.32
N THR A 110 -7.46 11.76 -6.52
CA THR A 110 -6.83 10.85 -7.50
C THR A 110 -5.50 10.34 -6.98
N CYS A 111 -4.66 11.22 -6.42
CA CYS A 111 -3.40 10.85 -5.79
C CYS A 111 -3.62 9.86 -4.64
N CYS A 112 -4.55 10.16 -3.75
CA CYS A 112 -4.91 9.24 -2.66
C CYS A 112 -5.31 7.85 -3.16
N LEU A 113 -6.16 7.77 -4.19
CA LEU A 113 -6.60 6.48 -4.74
C LEU A 113 -5.46 5.71 -5.40
N MET A 114 -4.54 6.37 -6.11
CA MET A 114 -3.34 5.73 -6.65
C MET A 114 -2.46 5.18 -5.52
N THR A 115 -2.27 5.97 -4.47
CA THR A 115 -1.51 5.56 -3.28
C THR A 115 -2.16 4.37 -2.57
N VAL A 116 -3.49 4.35 -2.43
CA VAL A 116 -4.23 3.19 -1.88
C VAL A 116 -3.94 1.92 -2.68
N CYS A 117 -4.02 1.99 -4.01
CA CYS A 117 -3.74 0.85 -4.88
C CYS A 117 -2.28 0.37 -4.75
N ASN A 118 -1.34 1.31 -4.77
CA ASN A 118 0.08 1.02 -4.65
C ASN A 118 0.41 0.40 -3.28
N MET A 119 -0.07 0.96 -2.19
CA MET A 119 0.12 0.41 -0.85
C MET A 119 -0.50 -0.98 -0.70
N LEU A 120 -1.69 -1.19 -1.29
CA LEU A 120 -2.38 -2.48 -1.23
C LEU A 120 -1.54 -3.61 -1.82
N ILE A 121 -1.06 -3.43 -3.05
CA ILE A 121 -0.35 -4.48 -3.79
C ILE A 121 1.07 -4.73 -3.28
N HIS A 122 1.72 -3.71 -2.69
CA HIS A 122 3.04 -3.85 -2.08
C HIS A 122 3.01 -4.35 -0.63
N GLY A 123 1.82 -4.65 -0.09
CA GLY A 123 1.69 -5.13 1.29
C GLY A 123 2.00 -4.07 2.36
N CYS A 124 1.94 -2.80 2.01
CA CYS A 124 2.11 -1.71 2.96
C CYS A 124 0.93 -1.68 3.93
N VAL A 125 1.22 -1.55 5.22
CA VAL A 125 0.20 -1.37 6.26
C VAL A 125 0.15 0.10 6.65
N GLY A 126 -1.03 0.71 6.59
CA GLY A 126 -1.13 2.13 6.91
C GLY A 126 -2.47 2.75 6.60
N GLU A 127 -2.44 4.05 6.41
CA GLU A 127 -3.61 4.86 6.09
C GLU A 127 -3.30 5.88 4.99
N VAL A 128 -4.32 6.19 4.19
CA VAL A 128 -4.28 7.24 3.17
C VAL A 128 -5.40 8.23 3.47
N ILE A 129 -5.09 9.52 3.53
CA ILE A 129 -6.00 10.56 3.98
C ILE A 129 -6.08 11.65 2.91
N GLN A 130 -7.30 11.96 2.48
CA GLN A 130 -7.56 13.10 1.61
C GLN A 130 -7.88 14.31 2.45
N HIS A 131 -6.95 15.25 2.54
CA HIS A 131 -7.13 16.54 3.18
C HIS A 131 -6.03 17.53 2.75
N ASP A 132 -6.14 18.76 3.15
CA ASP A 132 -5.01 19.70 3.12
C ASP A 132 -4.14 19.46 4.35
N SER A 133 -2.89 19.03 4.14
CA SER A 133 -1.96 18.72 5.24
C SER A 133 -1.62 19.93 6.11
N LEU A 134 -1.81 21.15 5.58
CA LEU A 134 -1.66 22.41 6.32
C LEU A 134 -2.88 22.75 7.19
N LEU A 135 -4.01 22.09 6.94
CA LEU A 135 -5.28 22.29 7.63
C LEU A 135 -5.79 20.96 8.19
N PRO A 136 -5.30 20.53 9.37
CA PRO A 136 -5.64 19.22 9.94
C PRO A 136 -7.15 18.98 10.15
N GLU A 137 -7.95 20.06 10.22
CA GLU A 137 -9.42 19.98 10.37
C GLU A 137 -10.15 19.64 9.06
N ASP A 138 -9.47 19.72 7.88
CA ASP A 138 -10.05 19.59 6.54
C ASP A 138 -10.14 18.13 6.07
N PHE A 139 -10.60 17.21 6.92
CA PHE A 139 -10.81 15.82 6.52
C PHE A 139 -11.89 15.72 5.44
N LYS A 140 -11.56 15.15 4.28
CA LYS A 140 -12.49 14.92 3.17
C LYS A 140 -12.82 13.45 2.97
N ASP A 141 -11.80 12.59 3.06
CA ASP A 141 -11.93 11.15 2.86
C ASP A 141 -10.71 10.41 3.43
N GLY A 142 -10.85 9.09 3.68
CA GLY A 142 -9.72 8.30 4.15
C GLY A 142 -9.91 6.80 3.99
N TRP A 143 -8.78 6.07 4.02
CA TRP A 143 -8.73 4.63 3.87
C TRP A 143 -7.67 4.03 4.77
N PHE A 144 -8.00 2.97 5.47
CA PHE A 144 -7.03 2.06 6.05
C PHE A 144 -6.65 1.02 4.99
N VAL A 145 -5.37 0.86 4.75
CA VAL A 145 -4.82 -0.09 3.79
C VAL A 145 -4.14 -1.24 4.54
N ASN A 146 -4.51 -2.44 4.19
CA ASN A 146 -3.99 -3.68 4.77
C ASN A 146 -4.11 -3.78 6.31
N PRO A 147 -5.20 -3.30 6.95
CA PRO A 147 -5.29 -3.25 8.41
C PRO A 147 -5.22 -4.63 9.08
N VAL A 148 -5.56 -5.69 8.36
CA VAL A 148 -5.56 -7.08 8.85
C VAL A 148 -4.53 -7.98 8.15
N LEU A 149 -3.68 -7.44 7.29
CA LEU A 149 -2.71 -8.21 6.52
C LEU A 149 -1.79 -9.05 7.42
N THR A 150 -1.31 -8.47 8.50
CA THR A 150 -0.40 -9.16 9.44
C THR A 150 -1.04 -10.31 10.20
N THR A 151 -2.37 -10.35 10.27
CA THR A 151 -3.13 -11.39 10.98
C THR A 151 -3.72 -12.42 10.04
N THR A 152 -4.22 -11.99 8.89
CA THR A 152 -4.95 -12.85 7.94
C THR A 152 -4.13 -13.23 6.71
N GLY A 153 -3.09 -12.46 6.37
CA GLY A 153 -2.37 -12.58 5.11
C GLY A 153 -3.14 -12.05 3.89
N ILE A 154 -4.34 -11.49 4.09
CA ILE A 154 -5.22 -11.05 3.01
C ILE A 154 -5.14 -9.51 2.86
N PRO A 155 -4.76 -9.00 1.68
CA PRO A 155 -4.79 -7.57 1.40
C PRO A 155 -6.22 -7.03 1.44
N THR A 156 -6.43 -5.92 2.14
CA THR A 156 -7.76 -5.32 2.31
C THR A 156 -7.71 -3.80 2.36
N ILE A 157 -8.80 -3.17 1.97
CA ILE A 157 -9.01 -1.74 2.10
C ILE A 157 -10.29 -1.53 2.90
N ARG A 158 -10.25 -0.62 3.86
CA ARG A 158 -11.42 -0.20 4.63
C ARG A 158 -11.52 1.32 4.65
N LYS A 159 -12.73 1.83 4.43
CA LYS A 159 -12.99 3.27 4.59
C LYS A 159 -12.71 3.71 6.03
N MET A 160 -12.20 4.93 6.16
CA MET A 160 -11.97 5.63 7.41
C MET A 160 -13.12 6.61 7.63
N SER A 161 -13.69 6.63 8.82
CA SER A 161 -14.62 7.67 9.26
C SER A 161 -13.87 8.90 9.77
N GLU A 162 -14.55 10.03 9.90
CA GLU A 162 -13.95 11.24 10.45
C GLU A 162 -13.51 11.04 11.92
N ASP A 163 -14.29 10.30 12.71
CA ASP A 163 -13.94 10.00 14.10
C ASP A 163 -12.67 9.13 14.19
N GLU A 164 -12.56 8.15 13.28
CA GLU A 164 -11.35 7.32 13.18
C GLU A 164 -10.13 8.14 12.73
N TYR A 165 -10.32 9.10 11.82
CA TYR A 165 -9.27 10.03 11.41
C TYR A 165 -8.72 10.80 12.60
N ARG A 166 -9.59 11.38 13.43
CA ARG A 166 -9.19 12.13 14.62
C ARG A 166 -8.41 11.28 15.62
N THR A 167 -8.80 10.00 15.74
CA THR A 167 -8.17 9.02 16.62
C THR A 167 -6.90 8.41 16.03
N SER A 168 -6.78 8.23 14.70
CA SER A 168 -5.67 7.54 14.03
C SER A 168 -4.31 8.20 14.31
N ARG A 169 -4.28 9.51 14.45
CA ARG A 169 -3.08 10.28 14.78
C ARG A 169 -2.51 9.96 16.16
N ASN A 170 -3.34 9.46 17.07
CA ASN A 170 -2.99 9.11 18.44
C ASN A 170 -2.84 7.59 18.65
N ILE A 171 -2.93 6.75 17.60
CA ILE A 171 -2.80 5.29 17.75
C ILE A 171 -1.40 4.93 18.25
N PRO A 172 -1.29 4.27 19.42
CA PRO A 172 -0.01 3.80 19.92
C PRO A 172 0.58 2.72 19.00
N LEU A 173 1.83 2.89 18.57
CA LEU A 173 2.54 1.92 17.72
C LEU A 173 2.85 0.59 18.43
N SER A 174 2.64 0.50 19.75
CA SER A 174 2.82 -0.73 20.54
C SER A 174 2.03 -1.91 20.00
N GLY A 175 0.77 -1.68 19.60
CA GLY A 175 -0.08 -2.74 19.02
C GLY A 175 0.42 -3.25 17.67
N LEU A 176 1.00 -2.39 16.83
CA LEU A 176 1.57 -2.76 15.54
C LEU A 176 2.82 -3.64 15.71
N LYS A 177 3.74 -3.24 16.61
CA LYS A 177 4.94 -4.04 16.93
C LYS A 177 4.60 -5.45 17.38
N GLN A 178 3.60 -5.61 18.24
CA GLN A 178 3.16 -6.94 18.71
C GLN A 178 2.59 -7.79 17.57
N ARG A 179 1.75 -7.20 16.70
CA ARG A 179 1.16 -7.90 15.55
C ARG A 179 2.24 -8.31 14.54
N MET A 180 3.19 -7.42 14.24
CA MET A 180 4.31 -7.72 13.34
C MET A 180 5.21 -8.83 13.90
N ALA A 181 5.51 -8.80 15.19
CA ALA A 181 6.28 -9.85 15.86
C ALA A 181 5.55 -11.21 15.81
N GLN A 182 4.22 -11.23 15.96
CA GLN A 182 3.40 -12.44 15.82
C GLN A 182 3.40 -12.97 14.38
N PHE A 183 3.31 -12.07 13.39
CA PHE A 183 3.36 -12.45 11.97
C PHE A 183 4.72 -13.06 11.62
N GLN A 184 5.82 -12.43 12.05
CA GLN A 184 7.16 -12.96 11.83
C GLN A 184 7.32 -14.35 12.46
N LYS A 185 6.87 -14.55 13.71
CA LYS A 185 6.88 -15.86 14.37
C LYS A 185 6.07 -16.92 13.61
N ARG A 186 4.94 -16.54 12.99
CA ARG A 186 4.15 -17.47 12.16
C ARG A 186 4.86 -17.83 10.86
N LYS A 187 5.53 -16.88 10.24
CA LYS A 187 6.29 -17.09 9.00
C LYS A 187 7.51 -17.99 9.23
N ASP A 188 8.13 -17.85 10.41
CA ASP A 188 9.30 -18.62 10.81
C ASP A 188 8.93 -19.98 11.44
N ALA A 189 7.64 -20.22 11.71
CA ALA A 189 7.15 -21.50 12.21
C ALA A 189 7.30 -22.59 11.13
N PRO A 190 7.85 -23.76 11.47
CA PRO A 190 7.98 -24.85 10.51
C PRO A 190 6.61 -25.25 9.97
N VAL A 191 6.47 -25.30 8.65
CA VAL A 191 5.25 -25.78 8.00
C VAL A 191 5.05 -27.25 8.37
N SER A 192 4.10 -27.52 9.26
CA SER A 192 3.69 -28.89 9.56
C SER A 192 3.09 -29.49 8.30
N ARG A 193 3.83 -30.38 7.63
CA ARG A 193 3.30 -31.16 6.51
C ARG A 193 2.08 -31.94 7.00
N PRO A 194 0.93 -31.87 6.31
CA PRO A 194 -0.19 -32.74 6.65
C PRO A 194 0.29 -34.20 6.53
N ALA A 195 0.03 -34.98 7.58
CA ALA A 195 0.35 -36.40 7.60
C ALA A 195 -0.29 -37.07 6.40
N CYS A 196 0.53 -37.66 5.55
CA CYS A 196 0.07 -38.44 4.40
C CYS A 196 -0.68 -39.66 4.96
N LEU A 197 -2.00 -39.71 4.76
CA LEU A 197 -2.84 -40.85 5.05
C LEU A 197 -2.45 -42.00 4.09
N THR A 198 -1.49 -42.81 4.50
CA THR A 198 -1.22 -44.09 3.83
C THR A 198 -2.33 -45.04 4.22
N SER A 199 -3.39 -45.12 3.40
CA SER A 199 -4.35 -46.18 3.45
C SER A 199 -3.70 -47.48 2.92
N LYS A 200 -3.22 -48.35 3.79
CA LYS A 200 -2.93 -49.70 3.43
C LYS A 200 -4.27 -50.43 3.15
N LYS A 201 -4.62 -50.64 1.91
CA LYS A 201 -5.63 -51.64 1.54
C LYS A 201 -4.98 -53.02 1.65
N THR A 202 -5.35 -53.74 2.70
CA THR A 202 -5.13 -55.19 2.78
C THR A 202 -6.20 -55.87 1.91
N ILE A 203 -5.76 -56.53 0.87
CA ILE A 203 -6.62 -57.43 0.05
C ILE A 203 -6.43 -58.82 0.63
N SER A 204 -7.53 -59.38 1.11
CA SER A 204 -7.68 -60.83 1.38
C SER A 204 -8.46 -61.43 0.26
#